data_7d8a33b30825e2b5c75fde8844ea3e60
#
_entry.id   7d8a33b30825e2b5c75fde8844ea3e60
#
_cell.length_a   1.000
_cell.length_b   1.000
_cell.length_c   1.000
_cell.angle_alpha   90.00
_cell.angle_beta   90.00
_cell.angle_gamma   90.00
#
_symmetry.space_group_name_H-M   'P 1'
#
loop_
_entity.id
_entity.type
_entity.pdbx_description
1 polymer ?
#
loop_
_entity_poly.entity_id
_entity_poly.type
_entity_poly.pdbx_seq_one_letter_code
_entity_poly.pdbx_strand_id
1 'polypeptide(L)'
;IRPAPPGARMTQDQLKQAIAFFHHWQASDPHHEYLALCFDVCHQAVMFEDCRQSLESLRQAGVPIGKIQLSNAMICRLPSDDPSRCVQVLDVLGSFAEATYLHQVQARDVRGRIQCWADLPAALAACASQPGRYPELRVHFHIPLFSEHLILPELGGSQMALAQTFDFLAAHEDVRPVLEVETYSWSVLPAPVRPSDEQAQHRGIRDELRWVEEQLRQRRLLQPQAREVHADAL
;
A
#
# COMPACT_ATOMS: atom_id res chain seq x y z
N ILE A 1 -11.49 -10.52 -11.76
CA ILE A 1 -12.21 -9.33 -11.24
C ILE A 1 -12.22 -8.31 -12.37
N ARG A 2 -13.41 -7.88 -12.83
CA ARG A 2 -13.49 -6.82 -13.86
C ARG A 2 -13.10 -5.49 -13.22
N PRO A 3 -12.27 -4.68 -13.89
CA PRO A 3 -12.01 -3.32 -13.41
C PRO A 3 -13.33 -2.54 -13.32
N ALA A 4 -13.54 -1.80 -12.26
CA ALA A 4 -14.72 -0.95 -12.09
C ALA A 4 -14.78 0.10 -13.21
N PRO A 5 -15.97 0.42 -13.73
CA PRO A 5 -16.11 1.47 -14.74
C PRO A 5 -15.65 2.82 -14.20
N PRO A 6 -15.15 3.74 -15.07
CA PRO A 6 -14.74 5.07 -14.66
C PRO A 6 -15.88 5.79 -13.91
N GLY A 7 -15.60 6.27 -12.68
CA GLY A 7 -16.56 6.98 -11.85
C GLY A 7 -17.33 6.13 -10.83
N ALA A 8 -17.16 4.81 -10.80
CA ALA A 8 -17.76 3.99 -9.76
C ALA A 8 -17.04 4.22 -8.42
N ARG A 9 -17.80 4.46 -7.35
CA ARG A 9 -17.30 4.46 -5.97
C ARG A 9 -16.77 3.06 -5.67
N MET A 10 -15.45 2.92 -5.59
CA MET A 10 -14.84 1.77 -4.94
C MET A 10 -14.94 2.01 -3.43
N THR A 11 -15.99 1.48 -2.83
CA THR A 11 -16.29 1.64 -1.41
C THR A 11 -16.49 0.24 -0.82
N GLN A 12 -16.74 0.12 0.45
CA GLN A 12 -17.16 -1.07 1.23
C GLN A 12 -17.76 -2.26 0.44
N ASP A 13 -18.19 -2.05 -0.80
CA ASP A 13 -18.76 -3.08 -1.66
C ASP A 13 -17.73 -4.12 -2.14
N GLN A 14 -16.44 -3.78 -2.26
CA GLN A 14 -15.40 -4.76 -2.63
C GLN A 14 -15.06 -5.68 -1.46
N LEU A 15 -14.97 -5.12 -0.26
CA LEU A 15 -14.80 -5.93 0.94
C LEU A 15 -15.98 -6.90 1.12
N LYS A 16 -17.21 -6.41 0.94
CA LYS A 16 -18.42 -7.26 0.96
C LYS A 16 -18.39 -8.34 -0.13
N GLN A 17 -17.92 -8.01 -1.33
CA GLN A 17 -17.78 -8.98 -2.42
C GLN A 17 -16.72 -10.04 -2.09
N ALA A 18 -15.58 -9.66 -1.50
CA ALA A 18 -14.57 -10.61 -1.05
C ALA A 18 -15.13 -11.54 0.04
N ILE A 19 -15.82 -11.00 1.04
CA ILE A 19 -16.47 -11.78 2.09
C ILE A 19 -17.51 -12.76 1.49
N ALA A 20 -18.38 -12.28 0.61
CA ALA A 20 -19.40 -13.13 -0.05
C ALA A 20 -18.76 -14.24 -0.90
N PHE A 21 -17.64 -13.94 -1.59
CA PHE A 21 -16.87 -14.94 -2.34
C PHE A 21 -16.33 -16.03 -1.41
N PHE A 22 -15.67 -15.66 -0.31
CA PHE A 22 -15.15 -16.64 0.64
C PHE A 22 -16.24 -17.48 1.29
N HIS A 23 -17.36 -16.89 1.70
CA HIS A 23 -18.49 -17.63 2.26
C HIS A 23 -19.09 -18.62 1.24
N HIS A 24 -19.16 -18.23 -0.05
CA HIS A 24 -19.62 -19.14 -1.10
C HIS A 24 -18.67 -20.35 -1.23
N TRP A 25 -17.36 -20.12 -1.27
CA TRP A 25 -16.37 -21.19 -1.36
C TRP A 25 -16.32 -22.06 -0.11
N GLN A 26 -16.38 -21.49 1.07
CA GLN A 26 -16.46 -22.24 2.33
C GLN A 26 -17.66 -23.19 2.39
N ALA A 27 -18.78 -22.81 1.78
CA ALA A 27 -20.00 -23.62 1.74
C ALA A 27 -20.01 -24.70 0.64
N SER A 28 -19.24 -24.53 -0.45
CA SER A 28 -19.35 -25.34 -1.66
C SER A 28 -18.12 -26.18 -2.00
N ASP A 29 -16.93 -25.81 -1.50
CA ASP A 29 -15.67 -26.49 -1.86
C ASP A 29 -15.11 -27.29 -0.67
N PRO A 30 -14.89 -28.63 -0.83
CA PRO A 30 -14.31 -29.45 0.22
C PRO A 30 -12.84 -29.08 0.57
N HIS A 31 -12.17 -28.30 -0.30
CA HIS A 31 -10.80 -27.85 -0.11
C HIS A 31 -10.70 -26.39 0.33
N HIS A 32 -11.80 -25.78 0.78
CA HIS A 32 -11.85 -24.38 1.23
C HIS A 32 -10.82 -24.06 2.33
N GLU A 33 -10.40 -25.06 3.09
CA GLU A 33 -9.38 -24.92 4.14
C GLU A 33 -8.00 -24.46 3.62
N TYR A 34 -7.72 -24.68 2.31
CA TYR A 34 -6.48 -24.22 1.64
C TYR A 34 -6.61 -22.82 1.04
N LEU A 35 -7.79 -22.20 1.11
CA LEU A 35 -8.04 -20.87 0.58
C LEU A 35 -7.97 -19.82 1.68
N ALA A 36 -7.12 -18.82 1.46
CA ALA A 36 -7.00 -17.66 2.33
C ALA A 36 -6.81 -16.39 1.51
N LEU A 37 -7.20 -15.25 2.10
CA LEU A 37 -7.03 -13.95 1.47
C LEU A 37 -5.57 -13.51 1.52
N CYS A 38 -5.09 -12.95 0.41
CA CYS A 38 -3.91 -12.10 0.37
C CYS A 38 -4.36 -10.64 0.49
N PHE A 39 -3.99 -9.99 1.57
CA PHE A 39 -4.33 -8.59 1.84
C PHE A 39 -3.16 -7.70 1.43
N ASP A 40 -3.37 -6.80 0.49
CA ASP A 40 -2.36 -5.85 0.02
C ASP A 40 -2.62 -4.47 0.63
N VAL A 41 -1.64 -3.97 1.40
CA VAL A 41 -1.75 -2.70 2.12
C VAL A 41 -1.77 -1.50 1.17
N CYS A 42 -0.99 -1.53 0.07
CA CYS A 42 -0.97 -0.46 -0.92
C CYS A 42 -2.35 -0.29 -1.58
N HIS A 43 -2.97 -1.40 -2.00
CA HIS A 43 -4.29 -1.36 -2.61
C HIS A 43 -5.33 -0.73 -1.68
N GLN A 44 -5.35 -1.09 -0.39
CA GLN A 44 -6.26 -0.49 0.58
C GLN A 44 -5.99 1.00 0.76
N ALA A 45 -4.72 1.37 0.88
CA ALA A 45 -4.32 2.77 1.02
C ALA A 45 -4.76 3.60 -0.18
N VAL A 46 -4.56 3.10 -1.42
CA VAL A 46 -4.97 3.79 -2.65
C VAL A 46 -6.49 3.98 -2.70
N MET A 47 -7.27 3.02 -2.20
CA MET A 47 -8.73 3.10 -2.12
C MET A 47 -9.25 4.02 -1.01
N PHE A 48 -8.38 4.69 -0.25
CA PHE A 48 -8.74 5.50 0.92
C PHE A 48 -9.43 4.70 2.02
N GLU A 49 -9.14 3.41 2.12
CA GLU A 49 -9.68 2.54 3.16
C GLU A 49 -8.79 2.51 4.41
N ASP A 50 -9.39 2.27 5.55
CA ASP A 50 -8.71 2.03 6.80
C ASP A 50 -8.34 0.54 6.88
N CYS A 51 -7.03 0.24 6.85
CA CYS A 51 -6.54 -1.15 6.85
C CYS A 51 -6.94 -1.91 8.12
N ARG A 52 -6.93 -1.27 9.29
CA ARG A 52 -7.33 -1.92 10.54
C ARG A 52 -8.81 -2.30 10.50
N GLN A 53 -9.67 -1.39 10.04
CA GLN A 53 -11.11 -1.64 9.94
C GLN A 53 -11.42 -2.73 8.91
N SER A 54 -10.72 -2.72 7.76
CA SER A 54 -10.88 -3.74 6.71
C SER A 54 -10.48 -5.13 7.21
N LEU A 55 -9.32 -5.25 7.87
CA LEU A 55 -8.84 -6.51 8.46
C LEU A 55 -9.76 -7.01 9.57
N GLU A 56 -10.26 -6.12 10.44
CA GLU A 56 -11.23 -6.46 11.47
C GLU A 56 -12.53 -6.99 10.88
N SER A 57 -13.04 -6.38 9.82
CA SER A 57 -14.25 -6.82 9.12
C SER A 57 -14.09 -8.20 8.48
N LEU A 58 -12.93 -8.47 7.88
CA LEU A 58 -12.57 -9.78 7.32
C LEU A 58 -12.52 -10.85 8.42
N ARG A 59 -11.84 -10.55 9.53
CA ARG A 59 -11.72 -11.46 10.68
C ARG A 59 -13.08 -11.78 11.28
N GLN A 60 -13.93 -10.77 11.51
CA GLN A 60 -15.29 -10.93 12.04
C GLN A 60 -16.19 -11.74 11.10
N ALA A 61 -15.97 -11.64 9.79
CA ALA A 61 -16.66 -12.43 8.79
C ALA A 61 -16.11 -13.86 8.64
N GLY A 62 -15.08 -14.25 9.41
CA GLY A 62 -14.48 -15.58 9.33
C GLY A 62 -13.68 -15.83 8.05
N VAL A 63 -13.23 -14.78 7.35
CA VAL A 63 -12.36 -14.89 6.18
C VAL A 63 -10.93 -15.09 6.64
N PRO A 64 -10.27 -16.22 6.30
CA PRO A 64 -8.89 -16.45 6.70
C PRO A 64 -7.95 -15.51 5.95
N ILE A 65 -7.06 -14.86 6.69
CA ILE A 65 -6.00 -13.99 6.14
C ILE A 65 -4.71 -14.80 6.14
N GLY A 66 -4.31 -15.30 4.96
CA GLY A 66 -3.14 -16.16 4.82
C GLY A 66 -1.84 -15.39 4.55
N LYS A 67 -1.95 -14.22 3.92
CA LYS A 67 -0.81 -13.39 3.54
C LYS A 67 -1.17 -11.91 3.65
N ILE A 68 -0.20 -11.10 4.05
CA ILE A 68 -0.27 -9.64 3.96
C ILE A 68 0.94 -9.15 3.17
N GLN A 69 0.68 -8.45 2.07
CA GLN A 69 1.69 -7.74 1.31
C GLN A 69 1.91 -6.38 1.97
N LEU A 70 3.09 -6.22 2.57
CA LEU A 70 3.54 -4.97 3.17
C LEU A 70 4.07 -4.09 2.06
N SER A 71 3.27 -3.12 1.67
CA SER A 71 3.52 -2.24 0.53
C SER A 71 3.16 -0.80 0.89
N ASN A 72 3.89 0.16 0.36
CA ASN A 72 3.75 1.59 0.67
C ASN A 72 3.32 2.33 -0.59
N ALA A 73 2.07 2.79 -0.64
CA ALA A 73 1.54 3.55 -1.76
C ALA A 73 2.07 4.99 -1.73
N MET A 74 2.23 5.59 -2.91
CA MET A 74 2.53 7.01 -3.01
C MET A 74 1.30 7.86 -2.75
N ILE A 75 1.45 8.87 -1.90
CA ILE A 75 0.45 9.90 -1.61
C ILE A 75 0.99 11.25 -2.08
N CYS A 76 0.24 11.93 -2.94
CA CYS A 76 0.53 13.28 -3.38
C CYS A 76 -0.49 14.26 -2.77
N ARG A 77 0.01 15.29 -2.07
CA ARG A 77 -0.80 16.39 -1.53
C ARG A 77 -0.56 17.63 -2.37
N LEU A 78 -1.58 18.04 -3.13
CA LEU A 78 -1.50 19.21 -3.99
C LEU A 78 -1.83 20.48 -3.19
N PRO A 79 -0.94 21.49 -3.14
CA PRO A 79 -1.24 22.76 -2.50
C PRO A 79 -2.38 23.48 -3.26
N SER A 80 -3.42 23.89 -2.53
CA SER A 80 -4.59 24.56 -3.12
C SER A 80 -4.40 26.07 -3.26
N ASP A 81 -3.47 26.64 -2.52
CA ASP A 81 -3.20 28.07 -2.36
C ASP A 81 -1.96 28.56 -3.13
N ASP A 82 -1.20 27.65 -3.72
CA ASP A 82 -0.02 27.94 -4.54
C ASP A 82 -0.08 27.21 -5.90
N PRO A 83 -0.65 27.84 -6.94
CA PRO A 83 -0.74 27.24 -8.28
C PRO A 83 0.63 26.91 -8.88
N SER A 84 1.67 27.72 -8.64
CA SER A 84 3.01 27.47 -9.16
C SER A 84 3.63 26.24 -8.51
N ARG A 85 3.45 26.11 -7.21
CA ARG A 85 3.89 24.92 -6.48
C ARG A 85 3.13 23.67 -6.90
N CYS A 86 1.83 23.80 -7.14
CA CYS A 86 1.00 22.69 -7.65
C CYS A 86 1.53 22.16 -9.00
N VAL A 87 1.90 23.04 -9.93
CA VAL A 87 2.51 22.64 -11.22
C VAL A 87 3.83 21.87 -10.98
N GLN A 88 4.71 22.40 -10.13
CA GLN A 88 5.97 21.72 -9.81
C GLN A 88 5.77 20.32 -9.22
N VAL A 89 4.78 20.18 -8.33
CA VAL A 89 4.46 18.88 -7.71
C VAL A 89 3.91 17.92 -8.76
N LEU A 90 3.04 18.36 -9.66
CA LEU A 90 2.52 17.54 -10.75
C LEU A 90 3.62 17.12 -11.74
N ASP A 91 4.57 18.01 -12.05
CA ASP A 91 5.70 17.68 -12.92
C ASP A 91 6.61 16.62 -12.29
N VAL A 92 6.92 16.74 -10.99
CA VAL A 92 7.71 15.72 -10.28
C VAL A 92 6.93 14.40 -10.16
N LEU A 93 5.63 14.46 -9.85
CA LEU A 93 4.78 13.28 -9.82
C LEU A 93 4.73 12.60 -11.19
N GLY A 94 4.76 13.38 -12.28
CA GLY A 94 4.82 12.89 -13.66
C GLY A 94 6.06 12.04 -13.96
N SER A 95 7.17 12.24 -13.24
CA SER A 95 8.38 11.43 -13.40
C SER A 95 8.21 9.97 -12.92
N PHE A 96 7.14 9.66 -12.20
CA PHE A 96 6.77 8.31 -11.78
C PHE A 96 5.86 7.60 -12.80
N ALA A 97 5.39 8.28 -13.85
CA ALA A 97 4.60 7.70 -14.93
C ALA A 97 5.53 6.96 -15.91
N GLU A 98 5.91 5.74 -15.55
CA GLU A 98 6.77 4.90 -16.40
C GLU A 98 5.92 3.89 -17.20
N ALA A 99 6.48 3.30 -18.24
CA ALA A 99 5.72 2.51 -19.22
C ALA A 99 5.58 1.02 -18.88
N THR A 100 6.28 0.54 -17.84
CA THR A 100 6.34 -0.89 -17.49
C THR A 100 5.06 -1.33 -16.77
N TYR A 101 4.54 -0.46 -15.89
CA TYR A 101 3.37 -0.74 -15.05
C TYR A 101 2.27 0.28 -15.26
N LEU A 102 1.03 -0.14 -15.01
CA LEU A 102 -0.11 0.78 -14.88
C LEU A 102 -0.18 1.30 -13.46
N HIS A 103 -0.27 2.63 -13.30
CA HIS A 103 -0.32 3.29 -12.02
C HIS A 103 -1.73 3.78 -11.75
N GLN A 104 -2.57 2.90 -11.22
CA GLN A 104 -3.93 3.28 -10.83
C GLN A 104 -3.90 4.44 -9.83
N VAL A 105 -4.72 5.47 -10.08
CA VAL A 105 -4.81 6.65 -9.23
C VAL A 105 -6.23 6.82 -8.70
N GLN A 106 -6.32 7.12 -7.43
CA GLN A 106 -7.54 7.66 -6.83
C GLN A 106 -7.25 9.03 -6.23
N ALA A 107 -8.18 9.95 -6.41
CA ALA A 107 -8.09 11.27 -5.80
C ALA A 107 -9.38 11.59 -5.03
N ARG A 108 -9.20 12.26 -3.89
CA ARG A 108 -10.31 12.82 -3.11
C ARG A 108 -10.48 14.28 -3.50
N ASP A 109 -11.68 14.65 -3.95
CA ASP A 109 -11.98 16.04 -4.25
C ASP A 109 -12.29 16.84 -2.96
N VAL A 110 -12.38 18.16 -3.09
CA VAL A 110 -12.70 19.08 -1.97
C VAL A 110 -14.08 18.82 -1.31
N ARG A 111 -14.93 18.01 -1.94
CA ARG A 111 -16.23 17.59 -1.39
C ARG A 111 -16.17 16.18 -0.80
N GLY A 112 -14.98 15.58 -0.69
CA GLY A 112 -14.77 14.22 -0.18
C GLY A 112 -15.14 13.10 -1.16
N ARG A 113 -15.46 13.40 -2.42
CA ARG A 113 -15.80 12.39 -3.43
C ARG A 113 -14.53 11.81 -4.02
N ILE A 114 -14.53 10.50 -4.27
CA ILE A 114 -13.40 9.81 -4.89
C ILE A 114 -13.59 9.77 -6.41
N GLN A 115 -12.54 10.16 -7.12
CA GLN A 115 -12.38 10.00 -8.57
C GLN A 115 -11.26 9.01 -8.83
N CYS A 116 -11.46 8.12 -9.82
CA CYS A 116 -10.50 7.08 -10.17
C CYS A 116 -10.02 7.24 -11.62
N TRP A 117 -8.76 6.93 -11.86
CA TRP A 117 -8.16 6.80 -13.19
C TRP A 117 -7.39 5.47 -13.27
N ALA A 118 -7.41 4.87 -14.44
CA ALA A 118 -6.71 3.62 -14.69
C ALA A 118 -5.19 3.79 -14.68
N ASP A 119 -4.71 5.01 -14.96
CA ASP A 119 -3.27 5.29 -15.01
C ASP A 119 -2.96 6.75 -14.66
N LEU A 120 -1.74 7.00 -14.21
CA LEU A 120 -1.24 8.29 -13.71
C LEU A 120 -1.30 9.43 -14.75
N PRO A 121 -0.94 9.27 -16.03
CA PRO A 121 -1.02 10.38 -17.00
C PRO A 121 -2.42 11.00 -17.12
N ALA A 122 -3.46 10.18 -17.05
CA ALA A 122 -4.85 10.67 -17.11
C ALA A 122 -5.23 11.46 -15.86
N ALA A 123 -4.75 11.04 -14.68
CA ALA A 123 -4.96 11.76 -13.43
C ALA A 123 -4.24 13.12 -13.43
N LEU A 124 -2.98 13.15 -13.90
CA LEU A 124 -2.19 14.39 -14.03
C LEU A 124 -2.89 15.40 -14.93
N ALA A 125 -3.37 14.98 -16.11
CA ALA A 125 -4.11 15.84 -17.03
C ALA A 125 -5.40 16.39 -16.40
N ALA A 126 -6.12 15.56 -15.63
CA ALA A 126 -7.32 15.99 -14.92
C ALA A 126 -7.01 17.02 -13.81
N CYS A 127 -5.92 16.84 -13.06
CA CYS A 127 -5.49 17.78 -12.03
C CYS A 127 -5.04 19.11 -12.64
N ALA A 128 -4.28 19.09 -13.73
CA ALA A 128 -3.83 20.29 -14.43
C ALA A 128 -4.99 21.09 -15.03
N SER A 129 -6.03 20.40 -15.54
CA SER A 129 -7.22 21.07 -16.11
C SER A 129 -8.20 21.61 -15.06
N GLN A 130 -8.09 21.17 -13.81
CA GLN A 130 -9.00 21.54 -12.71
C GLN A 130 -8.21 21.87 -11.43
N PRO A 131 -7.44 22.97 -11.42
CA PRO A 131 -6.63 23.37 -10.28
C PRO A 131 -7.44 23.48 -8.98
N GLY A 132 -6.89 22.99 -7.87
CA GLY A 132 -7.52 23.05 -6.56
C GLY A 132 -8.67 22.05 -6.32
N ARG A 133 -9.09 21.30 -7.35
CA ARG A 133 -10.17 20.33 -7.19
C ARG A 133 -9.79 19.10 -6.38
N TYR A 134 -8.60 18.59 -6.56
CA TYR A 134 -8.10 17.36 -5.96
C TYR A 134 -6.91 17.63 -5.04
N PRO A 135 -7.15 17.92 -3.74
CA PRO A 135 -6.06 18.20 -2.80
C PRO A 135 -5.22 16.98 -2.45
N GLU A 136 -5.72 15.76 -2.63
CA GLU A 136 -5.00 14.52 -2.34
C GLU A 136 -5.22 13.49 -3.44
N LEU A 137 -4.09 12.97 -3.97
CA LEU A 137 -4.05 11.82 -4.87
C LEU A 137 -3.32 10.67 -4.17
N ARG A 138 -3.75 9.46 -4.43
CA ARG A 138 -3.08 8.22 -4.05
C ARG A 138 -2.81 7.40 -5.28
N VAL A 139 -1.56 7.01 -5.45
CA VAL A 139 -1.08 6.32 -6.65
C VAL A 139 -0.64 4.92 -6.26
N HIS A 140 -1.11 3.94 -6.98
CA HIS A 140 -0.62 2.56 -6.88
C HIS A 140 0.77 2.49 -7.52
N PHE A 141 1.74 3.00 -6.80
CA PHE A 141 3.16 2.95 -7.08
C PHE A 141 3.86 2.62 -5.76
N HIS A 142 4.55 1.49 -5.70
CA HIS A 142 5.22 1.06 -4.48
C HIS A 142 6.48 1.89 -4.26
N ILE A 143 6.52 2.61 -3.17
CA ILE A 143 7.72 3.31 -2.70
C ILE A 143 8.34 2.56 -1.52
N PRO A 144 9.63 2.73 -1.23
CA PRO A 144 10.26 2.02 -0.11
C PRO A 144 9.50 2.21 1.19
N LEU A 145 9.30 1.12 1.96
CA LEU A 145 8.44 1.10 3.16
C LEU A 145 8.82 2.15 4.20
N PHE A 146 10.12 2.45 4.33
CA PHE A 146 10.65 3.43 5.27
C PHE A 146 10.55 4.87 4.78
N SER A 147 10.13 5.11 3.52
CA SER A 147 10.07 6.47 2.97
C SER A 147 8.82 7.21 3.43
N GLU A 148 9.01 8.26 4.21
CA GLU A 148 7.95 9.20 4.59
C GLU A 148 7.67 10.20 3.46
N HIS A 149 8.74 10.66 2.79
CA HIS A 149 8.71 11.59 1.66
C HIS A 149 9.68 11.17 0.57
N LEU A 150 9.38 11.54 -0.69
CA LEU A 150 10.21 11.31 -1.86
C LEU A 150 10.34 12.60 -2.66
N ILE A 151 11.58 13.03 -2.95
CA ILE A 151 11.90 14.18 -3.81
C ILE A 151 11.31 15.51 -3.29
N LEU A 152 10.01 15.55 -3.03
CA LEU A 152 9.28 16.71 -2.52
C LEU A 152 8.50 16.35 -1.26
N PRO A 153 8.30 17.28 -0.32
CA PRO A 153 7.51 17.03 0.90
C PRO A 153 6.02 16.71 0.61
N GLU A 154 5.50 17.14 -0.53
CA GLU A 154 4.12 16.83 -0.97
C GLU A 154 3.96 15.39 -1.49
N LEU A 155 5.06 14.72 -1.81
CA LEU A 155 5.07 13.31 -2.23
C LEU A 155 5.48 12.45 -1.04
N GLY A 156 4.51 11.82 -0.40
CA GLY A 156 4.71 10.99 0.79
C GLY A 156 4.30 9.55 0.59
N GLY A 157 4.43 8.78 1.67
CA GLY A 157 4.01 7.38 1.74
C GLY A 157 2.71 7.16 2.51
N SER A 158 2.12 5.99 2.31
CA SER A 158 0.94 5.49 3.04
C SER A 158 1.32 4.73 4.32
N GLN A 159 2.40 5.11 5.01
CA GLN A 159 2.90 4.38 6.20
C GLN A 159 1.85 4.25 7.32
N MET A 160 0.86 5.14 7.37
CA MET A 160 -0.27 5.01 8.29
C MET A 160 -1.05 3.71 8.05
N ALA A 161 -1.21 3.28 6.79
CA ALA A 161 -1.87 2.01 6.45
C ALA A 161 -1.06 0.80 6.96
N LEU A 162 0.26 0.85 6.85
CA LEU A 162 1.16 -0.16 7.44
C LEU A 162 1.06 -0.18 8.97
N ALA A 163 1.07 0.99 9.62
CA ALA A 163 0.90 1.08 11.07
C ALA A 163 -0.45 0.48 11.53
N GLN A 164 -1.55 0.80 10.85
CA GLN A 164 -2.88 0.23 11.11
C GLN A 164 -2.87 -1.30 10.98
N THR A 165 -2.17 -1.83 9.98
CA THR A 165 -2.02 -3.28 9.76
C THR A 165 -1.24 -3.94 10.90
N PHE A 166 -0.11 -3.39 11.30
CA PHE A 166 0.66 -3.91 12.42
C PHE A 166 -0.09 -3.81 13.75
N ASP A 167 -0.85 -2.72 13.97
CA ASP A 167 -1.67 -2.55 15.18
C ASP A 167 -2.82 -3.55 15.23
N PHE A 168 -3.39 -3.92 14.07
CA PHE A 168 -4.36 -5.03 13.99
C PHE A 168 -3.71 -6.35 14.37
N LEU A 169 -2.55 -6.69 13.82
CA LEU A 169 -1.85 -7.93 14.15
C LEU A 169 -1.47 -8.01 15.64
N ALA A 170 -1.07 -6.89 16.24
CA ALA A 170 -0.76 -6.82 17.67
C ALA A 170 -1.98 -7.03 18.58
N ALA A 171 -3.17 -6.70 18.09
CA ALA A 171 -4.42 -6.90 18.81
C ALA A 171 -5.02 -8.31 18.65
N HIS A 172 -4.53 -9.11 17.68
CA HIS A 172 -5.13 -10.40 17.31
C HIS A 172 -4.08 -11.49 17.16
N GLU A 173 -3.67 -12.11 18.25
CA GLU A 173 -2.65 -13.18 18.30
C GLU A 173 -3.05 -14.44 17.51
N ASP A 174 -4.34 -14.64 17.26
CA ASP A 174 -4.91 -15.73 16.46
C ASP A 174 -4.71 -15.54 14.96
N VAL A 175 -4.38 -14.31 14.48
CA VAL A 175 -4.15 -14.00 13.09
C VAL A 175 -2.65 -13.97 12.81
N ARG A 176 -2.15 -15.00 12.10
CA ARG A 176 -0.72 -15.17 11.82
C ARG A 176 -0.44 -15.38 10.32
N PRO A 177 -0.64 -14.35 9.49
CA PRO A 177 -0.38 -14.44 8.06
C PRO A 177 1.12 -14.47 7.77
N VAL A 178 1.47 -14.92 6.56
CA VAL A 178 2.79 -14.64 6.00
C VAL A 178 2.88 -13.15 5.70
N LEU A 179 3.94 -12.50 6.18
CA LEU A 179 4.23 -11.09 5.86
C LEU A 179 5.26 -11.04 4.74
N GLU A 180 4.95 -10.36 3.66
CA GLU A 180 5.81 -10.19 2.51
C GLU A 180 6.08 -8.71 2.28
N VAL A 181 7.35 -8.30 2.23
CA VAL A 181 7.73 -6.97 1.76
C VAL A 181 7.62 -6.95 0.25
N GLU A 182 6.79 -6.06 -0.29
CA GLU A 182 6.52 -5.97 -1.71
C GLU A 182 6.83 -4.58 -2.26
N THR A 183 8.09 -4.36 -2.66
CA THR A 183 8.53 -3.16 -3.37
C THR A 183 9.17 -3.58 -4.69
N TYR A 184 8.33 -3.73 -5.72
CA TYR A 184 8.78 -4.14 -7.06
C TYR A 184 9.36 -3.00 -7.88
N SER A 185 9.15 -1.75 -7.46
CA SER A 185 9.42 -0.54 -8.24
C SER A 185 10.86 -0.02 -8.18
N TRP A 186 11.76 -0.67 -7.45
CA TRP A 186 13.13 -0.19 -7.24
C TRP A 186 13.85 0.21 -8.53
N SER A 187 13.71 -0.58 -9.61
CA SER A 187 14.36 -0.33 -10.90
C SER A 187 13.70 0.79 -11.73
N VAL A 188 12.43 1.11 -11.44
CA VAL A 188 11.62 2.09 -12.16
C VAL A 188 11.41 3.40 -11.39
N LEU A 189 11.98 3.53 -10.20
CA LEU A 189 12.01 4.80 -9.46
C LEU A 189 12.64 5.90 -10.32
N PRO A 190 12.19 7.17 -10.22
CA PRO A 190 12.84 8.31 -10.87
C PRO A 190 14.31 8.44 -10.48
N ALA A 191 15.14 8.97 -11.40
CA ALA A 191 16.59 9.05 -11.24
C ALA A 191 17.09 9.58 -9.88
N PRO A 192 16.48 10.62 -9.27
CA PRO A 192 16.95 11.15 -7.98
C PRO A 192 16.84 10.16 -6.79
N VAL A 193 15.94 9.17 -6.89
CA VAL A 193 15.67 8.21 -5.80
C VAL A 193 15.91 6.76 -6.21
N ARG A 194 16.29 6.53 -7.47
CA ARG A 194 16.64 5.20 -7.99
C ARG A 194 17.99 4.75 -7.45
N PRO A 195 18.14 3.49 -7.05
CA PRO A 195 19.44 2.93 -6.72
C PRO A 195 20.43 3.08 -7.89
N SER A 196 21.68 3.43 -7.57
CA SER A 196 22.75 3.61 -8.57
C SER A 196 23.18 2.30 -9.24
N ASP A 197 23.02 1.19 -8.55
CA ASP A 197 23.46 -0.14 -8.94
C ASP A 197 22.69 -1.24 -8.19
N GLU A 198 22.91 -2.49 -8.56
CA GLU A 198 22.29 -3.66 -7.94
C GLU A 198 22.60 -3.78 -6.44
N GLN A 199 23.81 -3.43 -6.02
CA GLN A 199 24.18 -3.46 -4.60
C GLN A 199 23.40 -2.41 -3.79
N ALA A 200 23.18 -1.23 -4.36
CA ALA A 200 22.34 -0.20 -3.75
C ALA A 200 20.89 -0.67 -3.64
N GLN A 201 20.36 -1.35 -4.65
CA GLN A 201 19.03 -1.96 -4.60
C GLN A 201 18.94 -3.04 -3.50
N HIS A 202 19.92 -3.93 -3.42
CA HIS A 202 19.96 -4.95 -2.36
C HIS A 202 20.04 -4.35 -0.96
N ARG A 203 20.78 -3.22 -0.81
CA ARG A 203 20.78 -2.47 0.47
C ARG A 203 19.40 -1.92 0.79
N GLY A 204 18.72 -1.34 -0.21
CA GLY A 204 17.37 -0.81 -0.04
C GLY A 204 16.38 -1.87 0.44
N ILE A 205 16.34 -3.04 -0.23
CA ILE A 205 15.48 -4.18 0.15
C ILE A 205 15.79 -4.65 1.58
N ARG A 206 17.08 -4.76 1.93
CA ARG A 206 17.48 -5.13 3.29
C ARG A 206 17.03 -4.11 4.33
N ASP A 207 17.08 -2.82 3.98
CA ASP A 207 16.68 -1.74 4.89
C ASP A 207 15.14 -1.72 5.08
N GLU A 208 14.35 -2.12 4.07
CA GLU A 208 12.92 -2.36 4.22
C GLU A 208 12.62 -3.51 5.20
N LEU A 209 13.32 -4.63 5.05
CA LEU A 209 13.17 -5.76 5.98
C LEU A 209 13.50 -5.36 7.42
N ARG A 210 14.58 -4.61 7.63
CA ARG A 210 14.96 -4.08 8.95
C ARG A 210 13.92 -3.13 9.53
N TRP A 211 13.35 -2.26 8.67
CA TRP A 211 12.29 -1.37 9.09
C TRP A 211 11.06 -2.15 9.54
N VAL A 212 10.66 -3.19 8.80
CA VAL A 212 9.54 -4.08 9.19
C VAL A 212 9.85 -4.81 10.49
N GLU A 213 11.04 -5.39 10.64
CA GLU A 213 11.46 -6.04 11.90
C GLU A 213 11.34 -5.10 13.09
N GLU A 214 11.76 -3.84 12.94
CA GLU A 214 11.66 -2.85 13.99
C GLU A 214 10.19 -2.50 14.32
N GLN A 215 9.32 -2.36 13.31
CA GLN A 215 7.88 -2.14 13.50
C GLN A 215 7.22 -3.31 14.26
N LEU A 216 7.60 -4.54 13.93
CA LEU A 216 7.11 -5.75 14.60
C LEU A 216 7.65 -5.87 16.04
N ARG A 217 8.92 -5.52 16.26
CA ARG A 217 9.56 -5.53 17.59
C ARG A 217 8.90 -4.53 18.54
N GLN A 218 8.65 -3.31 18.08
CA GLN A 218 7.98 -2.26 18.86
C GLN A 218 6.59 -2.70 19.33
N ARG A 219 5.92 -3.57 18.57
CA ARG A 219 4.58 -4.11 18.88
C ARG A 219 4.61 -5.49 19.54
N ARG A 220 5.80 -6.00 19.88
CA ARG A 220 6.01 -7.34 20.48
C ARG A 220 5.49 -8.50 19.63
N LEU A 221 5.45 -8.33 18.31
CA LEU A 221 5.03 -9.34 17.35
C LEU A 221 6.15 -10.32 16.97
N LEU A 222 7.41 -9.95 17.20
CA LEU A 222 8.55 -10.85 17.04
C LEU A 222 8.85 -11.55 18.37
N GLN A 223 8.97 -12.86 18.33
CA GLN A 223 9.54 -13.61 19.47
C GLN A 223 11.02 -13.22 19.61
N PRO A 224 11.55 -13.12 20.84
CA PRO A 224 12.99 -12.99 21.04
C PRO A 224 13.66 -14.17 20.32
N GLN A 225 14.60 -13.91 19.41
CA GLN A 225 15.43 -14.97 18.87
C GLN A 225 16.06 -15.70 20.05
N ALA A 226 15.83 -17.01 20.16
CA ALA A 226 16.61 -17.86 21.04
C ALA A 226 18.08 -17.60 20.64
N ARG A 227 18.88 -17.07 21.56
CA ARG A 227 20.32 -16.96 21.35
C ARG A 227 20.78 -18.35 20.95
N GLU A 228 21.27 -18.52 19.72
CA GLU A 228 22.09 -19.67 19.39
C GLU A 228 23.26 -19.65 20.39
N VAL A 229 23.17 -20.50 21.37
CA VAL A 229 24.30 -20.85 22.22
C VAL A 229 25.22 -21.63 21.28
N HIS A 230 26.16 -20.93 20.65
CA HIS A 230 27.32 -21.59 20.11
C HIS A 230 27.99 -22.27 21.30
N ALA A 231 27.77 -23.54 21.40
CA ALA A 231 28.60 -24.43 22.23
C ALA A 231 29.98 -24.45 21.57
N ASP A 232 30.82 -23.51 21.95
CA ASP A 232 32.24 -23.68 21.91
C ASP A 232 32.55 -24.77 22.94
N ALA A 233 32.60 -26.01 22.50
CA ALA A 233 33.14 -27.11 23.29
C ALA A 233 33.80 -28.12 22.34
N LEU A 234 35.12 -28.17 22.46
CA LEU A 234 36.13 -29.15 22.10
C LEU A 234 36.90 -28.89 20.81
#